data_613cc615b14ada7844d78838d701d820
#
_entry.id   613cc615b14ada7844d78838d701d820
#
_cell.length_a   1.000
_cell.length_b   1.000
_cell.length_c   1.000
_cell.angle_alpha   90.00
_cell.angle_beta   90.00
_cell.angle_gamma   90.00
#
_symmetry.space_group_name_H-M   'P 1'
#
loop_
_entity.id
_entity.type
_entity.pdbx_description
1 polymer ?
#
loop_
_entity_poly.entity_id
_entity_poly.type
_entity_poly.pdbx_seq_one_letter_code
_entity_poly.pdbx_strand_id
1 'polypeptide(L)'
;MHVEDFTSAIHPRWQRYLQGKGELALTGHSLRLVNRDTNCDAYTNAQIDDYQGLSRRRFPWRPPLYLGLRARFSHPQAELCGTAGFGFWNDPFMMTGRRLPTLPQAIWFFFSS
;
A
#
# COMPACT_ATOMS: atom_id res chain seq x y z
N MET A 1 -5.12 19.70 0.28
CA MET A 1 -4.24 18.77 -0.47
C MET A 1 -3.15 18.28 0.46
N HIS A 2 -2.90 16.98 0.47
CA HIS A 2 -1.76 16.41 1.17
C HIS A 2 -0.67 16.05 0.16
N VAL A 3 0.57 16.42 0.45
CA VAL A 3 1.74 16.08 -0.35
C VAL A 3 2.73 15.35 0.56
N GLU A 4 3.26 14.23 0.08
CA GLU A 4 4.29 13.45 0.74
C GLU A 4 5.50 13.39 -0.19
N ASP A 5 6.65 13.83 0.28
CA ASP A 5 7.88 13.88 -0.50
C ASP A 5 8.92 12.81 -0.09
N PHE A 6 8.68 12.14 1.03
CA PHE A 6 9.56 11.10 1.57
C PHE A 6 11.00 11.52 1.81
N THR A 7 11.26 12.79 2.10
CA THR A 7 12.63 13.32 2.21
C THR A 7 13.33 12.93 3.50
N SER A 8 12.68 13.07 4.64
CA SER A 8 13.30 12.86 5.96
C SER A 8 12.58 11.84 6.82
N ALA A 9 11.26 11.79 6.72
CA ALA A 9 10.41 10.87 7.47
C ALA A 9 9.13 10.60 6.71
N ILE A 10 8.49 9.50 7.01
CA ILE A 10 7.13 9.23 6.54
C ILE A 10 6.17 10.00 7.45
N HIS A 11 5.25 10.75 6.88
CA HIS A 11 4.26 11.49 7.65
C HIS A 11 3.49 10.55 8.60
N PRO A 12 3.19 10.94 9.85
CA PRO A 12 2.55 10.08 10.85
C PRO A 12 1.18 9.50 10.47
N ARG A 13 0.52 10.06 9.46
CA ARG A 13 -0.74 9.49 8.94
C ARG A 13 -0.55 8.12 8.29
N TRP A 14 0.65 7.86 7.74
CA TRP A 14 0.96 6.62 7.07
C TRP A 14 1.31 5.55 8.09
N GLN A 15 0.54 4.48 8.08
CA GLN A 15 0.81 3.29 8.85
C GLN A 15 1.55 2.29 7.98
N ARG A 16 2.49 1.57 8.59
CA ARG A 16 3.24 0.50 7.93
C ARG A 16 2.51 -0.82 8.12
N TYR A 17 2.36 -1.57 7.07
CA TYR A 17 1.90 -2.95 7.13
C TYR A 17 2.94 -3.83 6.45
N LEU A 18 3.74 -4.51 7.26
CA LEU A 18 4.83 -5.39 6.81
C LEU A 18 4.54 -6.80 7.27
N GLN A 19 4.72 -7.77 6.37
CA GLN A 19 4.55 -9.18 6.67
C GLN A 19 5.61 -10.00 5.96
N GLY A 20 6.06 -11.10 6.62
CA GLY A 20 7.14 -11.92 6.10
C GLY A 20 8.42 -11.11 5.95
N LYS A 21 9.03 -11.17 4.76
CA LYS A 21 10.25 -10.44 4.42
C LYS A 21 10.00 -9.07 3.77
N GLY A 22 8.81 -8.48 4.03
CA GLY A 22 8.50 -7.15 3.57
C GLY A 22 9.33 -6.09 4.28
N GLU A 23 9.92 -5.18 3.54
CA GLU A 23 10.75 -4.10 4.04
C GLU A 23 10.29 -2.74 3.49
N LEU A 24 10.62 -1.69 4.24
CA LEU A 24 10.29 -0.34 3.88
C LEU A 24 11.48 0.56 4.20
N ALA A 25 11.92 1.36 3.24
CA ALA A 25 13.05 2.25 3.40
C ALA A 25 12.82 3.59 2.73
N LEU A 26 13.26 4.66 3.41
CA LEU A 26 13.40 5.99 2.82
C LEU A 26 14.75 6.10 2.11
N THR A 27 14.76 6.73 0.96
CA THR A 27 15.98 6.93 0.17
C THR A 27 16.45 8.39 0.13
N GLY A 28 15.81 9.29 0.91
CA GLY A 28 16.07 10.73 0.92
C GLY A 28 15.14 11.54 0.01
N HIS A 29 14.45 10.91 -0.92
CA HIS A 29 13.47 11.55 -1.82
C HIS A 29 12.44 10.56 -2.40
N SER A 30 12.40 9.35 -1.85
CA SER A 30 11.40 8.36 -2.22
C SER A 30 11.21 7.33 -1.11
N LEU A 31 10.08 6.65 -1.14
CA LEU A 31 9.80 5.48 -0.34
C LEU A 31 10.01 4.23 -1.20
N ARG A 32 10.79 3.29 -0.66
CA ARG A 32 11.00 1.98 -1.26
C ARG A 32 10.22 0.94 -0.47
N LEU A 33 9.35 0.19 -1.15
CA LEU A 33 8.67 -0.98 -0.64
C LEU A 33 9.31 -2.21 -1.26
N VAL A 34 9.77 -3.16 -0.46
CA VAL A 34 10.58 -4.30 -0.93
C VAL A 34 10.02 -5.59 -0.37
N ASN A 35 9.80 -6.55 -1.24
CA ASN A 35 9.54 -7.95 -0.89
C ASN A 35 10.72 -8.78 -1.40
N ARG A 36 11.54 -9.31 -0.45
CA ARG A 36 12.72 -10.11 -0.80
C ARG A 36 12.41 -11.59 -0.77
N ASP A 37 13.09 -12.34 -1.63
CA ASP A 37 13.05 -13.81 -1.63
C ASP A 37 11.63 -14.37 -1.54
N THR A 38 10.73 -13.79 -2.31
CA THR A 38 9.33 -14.22 -2.35
C THR A 38 9.23 -15.61 -2.96
N ASN A 39 8.40 -16.45 -2.35
CA ASN A 39 8.09 -17.80 -2.82
C ASN A 39 6.61 -18.13 -2.61
N CYS A 40 6.17 -19.27 -3.11
CA CYS A 40 4.77 -19.70 -2.99
C CYS A 40 4.37 -20.20 -1.59
N ASP A 41 5.33 -20.41 -0.70
CA ASP A 41 5.09 -21.02 0.61
C ASP A 41 4.87 -19.99 1.72
N ALA A 42 5.21 -18.72 1.48
CA ALA A 42 5.11 -17.69 2.48
C ALA A 42 4.59 -16.37 1.90
N TYR A 43 3.59 -15.81 2.55
CA TYR A 43 3.08 -14.48 2.20
C TYR A 43 4.04 -13.39 2.65
N THR A 44 4.39 -12.51 1.74
CA THR A 44 5.23 -11.35 1.99
C THR A 44 4.51 -10.10 1.52
N ASN A 45 4.49 -9.06 2.34
CA ASN A 45 3.88 -7.78 2.00
C ASN A 45 4.69 -6.61 2.55
N ALA A 46 4.81 -5.57 1.75
CA ALA A 46 5.32 -4.26 2.15
C ALA A 46 4.34 -3.19 1.67
N GLN A 47 3.71 -2.50 2.60
CA GLN A 47 2.62 -1.56 2.33
C GLN A 47 2.69 -0.37 3.28
N ILE A 48 2.22 0.77 2.82
CA ILE A 48 1.77 1.87 3.67
C ILE A 48 0.32 2.18 3.37
N ASP A 49 -0.43 2.55 4.37
CA ASP A 49 -1.81 3.00 4.26
C ASP A 49 -2.14 4.01 5.36
N ASP A 50 -3.26 4.69 5.24
CA ASP A 50 -3.69 5.71 6.19
C ASP A 50 -5.01 5.38 6.90
N TYR A 51 -5.39 4.12 6.93
CA TYR A 51 -6.67 3.69 7.50
C TYR A 51 -6.58 2.61 8.59
N GLN A 52 -5.40 2.04 8.84
CA GLN A 52 -5.23 1.01 9.87
C GLN A 52 -5.74 1.49 11.24
N GLY A 53 -6.50 0.61 11.91
CA GLY A 53 -7.09 0.93 13.21
C GLY A 53 -8.32 1.86 13.16
N LEU A 54 -8.65 2.42 12.02
CA LEU A 54 -9.84 3.25 11.85
C LEU A 54 -11.07 2.43 11.49
N SER A 55 -12.23 2.83 11.98
CA SER A 55 -13.50 2.33 11.43
C SER A 55 -13.69 2.89 10.02
N ARG A 56 -14.39 2.15 9.13
CA ARG A 56 -14.65 2.63 7.76
C ARG A 56 -15.31 4.01 7.71
N ARG A 57 -16.16 4.34 8.70
CA ARG A 57 -16.78 5.66 8.82
C ARG A 57 -15.76 6.78 9.09
N ARG A 58 -14.60 6.43 9.59
CA ARG A 58 -13.51 7.37 9.93
C ARG A 58 -12.38 7.38 8.90
N PHE A 59 -12.54 6.70 7.79
CA PHE A 59 -11.57 6.77 6.70
C PHE A 59 -11.43 8.21 6.21
N PRO A 60 -10.18 8.69 6.02
CA PRO A 60 -9.92 10.12 5.86
C PRO A 60 -10.39 10.69 4.53
N TRP A 61 -10.60 9.85 3.52
CA TRP A 61 -10.88 10.29 2.16
C TRP A 61 -12.31 10.01 1.73
N ARG A 62 -12.90 11.00 1.04
CA ARG A 62 -14.24 10.88 0.44
C ARG A 62 -14.25 11.52 -0.92
N PRO A 63 -14.94 10.94 -1.90
CA PRO A 63 -15.04 11.51 -3.24
C PRO A 63 -15.64 12.92 -3.24
N PRO A 64 -15.23 13.78 -4.19
CA PRO A 64 -14.27 13.52 -5.27
C PRO A 64 -12.82 13.53 -4.77
N LEU A 65 -11.99 12.64 -5.35
CA LEU A 65 -10.61 12.43 -4.93
C LEU A 65 -9.66 12.50 -6.13
N TYR A 66 -8.45 12.98 -5.85
CA TYR A 66 -7.32 12.94 -6.77
C TYR A 66 -6.13 12.29 -6.07
N LEU A 67 -5.51 11.31 -6.72
CA LEU A 67 -4.25 10.70 -6.31
C LEU A 67 -3.24 10.87 -7.43
N GLY A 68 -2.17 11.60 -7.16
CA GLY A 68 -1.03 11.74 -8.08
C GLY A 68 0.23 11.19 -7.43
N LEU A 69 0.91 10.30 -8.11
CA LEU A 69 2.20 9.77 -7.65
C LEU A 69 3.08 9.39 -8.83
N ARG A 70 4.37 9.27 -8.56
CA ARG A 70 5.34 8.66 -9.47
C ARG A 70 5.81 7.35 -8.87
N ALA A 71 5.64 6.25 -9.60
CA ALA A 71 6.07 4.93 -9.20
C ALA A 71 7.12 4.37 -10.17
N ARG A 72 8.04 3.55 -9.63
CA ARG A 72 8.99 2.77 -10.41
C ARG A 72 9.05 1.36 -9.84
N PHE A 73 8.96 0.38 -10.70
CA PHE A 73 9.13 -1.04 -10.36
C PHE A 73 10.57 -1.48 -10.67
N SER A 74 11.07 -2.44 -9.92
CA SER A 74 12.45 -2.93 -10.05
C SER A 74 12.71 -3.73 -11.33
N HIS A 75 11.66 -4.33 -11.89
CA HIS A 75 11.75 -5.21 -13.06
C HIS A 75 10.65 -4.86 -14.07
N PRO A 76 10.79 -5.24 -15.34
CA PRO A 76 9.70 -5.22 -16.31
C PRO A 76 8.51 -6.06 -15.84
N GLN A 77 7.32 -5.73 -16.31
CA GLN A 77 6.08 -6.39 -15.89
C GLN A 77 6.15 -7.92 -16.03
N ALA A 78 6.75 -8.42 -17.10
CA ALA A 78 6.87 -9.86 -17.35
C ALA A 78 7.77 -10.62 -16.34
N GLU A 79 8.59 -9.90 -15.59
CA GLU A 79 9.52 -10.49 -14.61
C GLU A 79 9.09 -10.26 -13.17
N LEU A 80 8.06 -9.44 -12.95
CA LEU A 80 7.53 -9.19 -11.61
C LEU A 80 6.63 -10.33 -11.19
N CYS A 81 6.96 -10.95 -10.04
CA CYS A 81 6.14 -11.98 -9.43
C CYS A 81 5.31 -11.39 -8.29
N GLY A 82 3.99 -11.69 -8.28
CA GLY A 82 3.07 -11.22 -7.26
C GLY A 82 2.27 -10.00 -7.70
N THR A 83 1.90 -9.17 -6.74
CA THR A 83 1.09 -7.96 -6.98
C THR A 83 1.80 -6.72 -6.46
N ALA A 84 1.66 -5.63 -7.19
CA ALA A 84 2.07 -4.30 -6.74
C ALA A 84 1.10 -3.24 -7.27
N GLY A 85 0.83 -2.21 -6.48
CA GLY A 85 -0.10 -1.18 -6.90
C GLY A 85 -0.34 -0.10 -5.85
N PHE A 86 -1.24 0.79 -6.20
CA PHE A 86 -1.63 1.94 -5.37
C PHE A 86 -3.06 2.38 -5.71
N GLY A 87 -3.72 3.04 -4.78
CA GLY A 87 -5.06 3.54 -5.00
C GLY A 87 -5.85 3.78 -3.72
N PHE A 88 -7.17 3.84 -3.87
CA PHE A 88 -8.12 3.97 -2.78
C PHE A 88 -8.92 2.69 -2.62
N TRP A 89 -9.17 2.26 -1.39
CA TRP A 89 -10.03 1.13 -1.12
C TRP A 89 -10.67 1.17 0.27
N ASN A 90 -11.68 0.36 0.49
CA ASN A 90 -12.46 0.34 1.72
C ASN A 90 -12.11 -0.83 2.67
N ASP A 91 -10.95 -1.48 2.48
CA ASP A 91 -10.50 -2.66 3.24
C ASP A 91 -11.56 -3.79 3.29
N PRO A 92 -11.99 -4.31 2.13
CA PRO A 92 -13.11 -5.26 2.08
C PRO A 92 -12.78 -6.61 2.69
N PHE A 93 -11.50 -7.00 2.70
CA PHE A 93 -11.02 -8.30 3.13
C PHE A 93 -10.44 -8.28 4.55
N MET A 94 -10.65 -7.21 5.29
CA MET A 94 -10.18 -7.08 6.68
C MET A 94 -8.67 -7.29 6.84
N MET A 95 -7.85 -6.84 5.90
CA MET A 95 -6.39 -7.00 5.97
C MET A 95 -5.80 -6.35 7.23
N THR A 96 -6.46 -5.35 7.76
CA THR A 96 -6.08 -4.69 9.02
C THR A 96 -6.72 -5.29 10.27
N GLY A 97 -7.42 -6.41 10.15
CA GLY A 97 -7.68 -7.37 11.23
C GLY A 97 -8.85 -7.11 12.16
N ARG A 98 -9.69 -6.09 11.95
CA ARG A 98 -10.74 -5.75 12.95
C ARG A 98 -12.11 -5.41 12.37
N ARG A 99 -12.49 -5.93 11.20
CA ARG A 99 -13.74 -5.53 10.55
C ARG A 99 -14.40 -6.71 9.88
N LEU A 100 -15.71 -6.62 9.75
CA LEU A 100 -16.47 -7.57 8.96
C LEU A 100 -16.15 -7.37 7.46
N PRO A 101 -16.14 -8.44 6.67
CA PRO A 101 -16.05 -8.36 5.22
C PRO A 101 -17.16 -7.47 4.65
N THR A 102 -16.86 -6.78 3.56
CA THR A 102 -17.82 -5.98 2.83
C THR A 102 -17.56 -6.08 1.33
N LEU A 103 -18.49 -5.56 0.53
CA LEU A 103 -18.26 -5.48 -0.91
C LEU A 103 -17.06 -4.59 -1.20
N PRO A 104 -16.14 -5.01 -2.07
CA PRO A 104 -15.01 -4.20 -2.47
C PRO A 104 -15.45 -2.89 -3.12
N GLN A 105 -14.92 -1.79 -2.60
CA GLN A 105 -15.02 -0.47 -3.21
C GLN A 105 -13.59 0.04 -3.33
N ALA A 106 -13.05 -0.04 -4.53
CA ALA A 106 -11.65 0.27 -4.78
C ALA A 106 -11.48 0.95 -6.13
N ILE A 107 -10.55 1.89 -6.16
CA ILE A 107 -9.95 2.43 -7.38
C ILE A 107 -8.46 2.18 -7.24
N TRP A 108 -7.96 1.18 -7.94
CA TRP A 108 -6.60 0.73 -7.87
C TRP A 108 -5.94 0.68 -9.23
N PHE A 109 -4.70 1.13 -9.26
CA PHE A 109 -3.76 0.80 -10.32
C PHE A 109 -2.82 -0.26 -9.76
N PHE A 110 -2.94 -1.48 -10.25
CA PHE A 110 -2.06 -2.56 -9.85
C PHE A 110 -1.83 -3.51 -11.02
N PHE A 111 -0.74 -4.25 -10.92
CA PHE A 111 -0.57 -5.42 -11.76
C PHE A 111 -0.43 -6.65 -10.88
N SER A 112 -0.75 -7.81 -11.45
CA SER A 112 -0.56 -9.11 -10.84
C SER A 112 -0.05 -10.08 -11.90
N SER A 113 0.78 -10.99 -11.50
CA SER A 113 1.25 -12.12 -12.32
C SER A 113 0.81 -13.44 -11.72
#